data_93947345024527f7b3da9de7db39733b
#
_entry.id   93947345024527f7b3da9de7db39733b
#
_cell.length_a   1.000
_cell.length_b   1.000
_cell.length_c   1.000
_cell.angle_alpha   90.00
_cell.angle_beta   90.00
_cell.angle_gamma   90.00
#
_symmetry.space_group_name_H-M   'P 1'
#
loop_
_entity.id
_entity.type
_entity.pdbx_description
1 polymer ?
#
loop_
_entity_poly.entity_id
_entity_poly.type
_entity_poly.pdbx_seq_one_letter_code
_entity_poly.pdbx_strand_id
1 'polypeptide(L)'
;MKGTVWQKKMSPIGRNAASSVGFPAEFCLILRTKMIIGHGIDIEELSSIQRAYEKNARFAKKVLTDKEWLRFEELSGKRKIEYLAGRWSAKEAFSKAMGTGIGKLSFQDLEILNNERGAPYFSKSPFSGKVWLSISHTDQFVTASVILEENHEN
;
A
#
# COMPACT_ATOMS: atom_id res chain seq x y z
N MET A 1 -14.90 -2.89 -17.08
CA MET A 1 -14.29 -1.73 -17.80
C MET A 1 -12.78 -1.82 -17.63
N LYS A 2 -12.02 -1.87 -18.73
CA LYS A 2 -10.56 -2.02 -18.71
C LYS A 2 -9.95 -0.64 -18.46
N GLY A 3 -9.40 -0.42 -17.27
CA GLY A 3 -8.67 0.82 -16.95
C GLY A 3 -7.34 0.88 -17.71
N THR A 4 -7.14 1.94 -18.47
CA THR A 4 -5.93 2.19 -19.25
C THR A 4 -4.80 2.58 -18.31
N VAL A 5 -3.79 1.73 -18.21
CA VAL A 5 -2.56 2.01 -17.44
C VAL A 5 -1.66 2.93 -18.27
N TRP A 6 -1.49 4.16 -17.82
CA TRP A 6 -0.48 5.06 -18.36
C TRP A 6 0.89 4.72 -17.77
N GLN A 7 1.65 3.88 -18.45
CA GLN A 7 3.08 3.72 -18.18
C GLN A 7 3.86 4.72 -19.02
N LYS A 8 4.26 5.83 -18.44
CA LYS A 8 5.30 6.68 -19.02
C LYS A 8 6.65 6.10 -18.56
N LYS A 9 7.40 5.49 -19.49
CA LYS A 9 8.80 5.13 -19.27
C LYS A 9 9.57 6.41 -18.94
N MET A 10 9.93 6.59 -17.68
CA MET A 10 10.93 7.60 -17.30
C MET A 10 12.30 7.04 -17.64
N SER A 11 12.97 7.65 -18.60
CA SER A 11 14.37 7.41 -18.89
C SER A 11 15.20 7.85 -17.68
N PRO A 12 16.26 7.13 -17.29
CA PRO A 12 17.12 7.57 -16.19
C PRO A 12 17.76 8.91 -16.60
N ILE A 13 17.50 9.94 -15.79
CA ILE A 13 18.19 11.23 -15.91
C ILE A 13 19.67 10.96 -15.66
N GLY A 14 20.48 11.25 -16.69
CA GLY A 14 21.91 10.95 -16.70
C GLY A 14 22.66 11.52 -15.50
N ARG A 15 23.45 10.69 -14.89
CA ARG A 15 24.32 10.97 -13.73
C ARG A 15 25.55 11.83 -14.08
N ASN A 16 25.43 12.90 -14.88
CA ASN A 16 26.58 13.74 -15.23
C ASN A 16 26.21 15.21 -15.39
N ALA A 17 25.81 15.86 -14.31
CA ALA A 17 25.69 17.33 -14.29
C ALA A 17 26.17 17.98 -12.97
N ALA A 18 26.91 17.27 -12.12
CA ALA A 18 27.34 17.81 -10.83
C ALA A 18 28.83 18.21 -10.77
N SER A 19 29.56 18.25 -11.91
CA SER A 19 31.03 18.43 -11.89
C SER A 19 31.55 19.83 -12.25
N SER A 20 30.69 20.86 -12.35
CA SER A 20 31.17 22.21 -12.74
C SER A 20 30.79 23.36 -11.80
N VAL A 21 30.14 23.09 -10.69
CA VAL A 21 29.87 24.12 -9.66
C VAL A 21 30.40 23.57 -8.34
N GLY A 22 31.53 24.14 -7.86
CA GLY A 22 32.19 23.74 -6.64
C GLY A 22 31.36 24.08 -5.41
N PHE A 23 30.33 23.27 -5.12
CA PHE A 23 29.64 23.30 -3.84
C PHE A 23 30.49 22.60 -2.79
N PRO A 24 30.63 23.16 -1.56
CA PRO A 24 31.30 22.48 -0.45
C PRO A 24 30.67 21.10 -0.24
N ALA A 25 31.50 20.10 0.11
CA ALA A 25 31.05 18.72 0.37
C ALA A 25 29.92 18.64 1.42
N GLU A 26 29.82 19.62 2.31
CA GLU A 26 28.73 19.77 3.29
C GLU A 26 27.38 20.09 2.64
N PHE A 27 27.35 20.71 1.45
CA PHE A 27 26.11 20.99 0.73
C PHE A 27 25.55 19.74 0.04
N CYS A 28 26.41 18.77 -0.29
CA CYS A 28 26.00 17.47 -0.83
C CYS A 28 25.28 16.58 0.21
N LEU A 29 25.50 16.86 1.51
CA LEU A 29 24.87 16.12 2.62
C LEU A 29 23.41 16.53 2.85
N ILE A 30 22.97 17.71 2.34
CA ILE A 30 21.64 18.28 2.55
C ILE A 30 20.63 17.75 1.51
N LEU A 31 21.08 17.19 0.39
CA LEU A 31 20.22 16.67 -0.68
C LEU A 31 20.01 15.13 -0.59
N ARG A 32 19.92 14.57 0.60
CA ARG A 32 19.33 13.24 0.78
C ARG A 32 17.80 13.35 0.63
N THR A 33 17.37 13.66 -0.58
CA THR A 33 15.95 13.70 -0.89
C THR A 33 15.43 12.27 -0.97
N LYS A 34 14.66 11.89 0.02
CA LYS A 34 13.86 10.67 -0.05
C LYS A 34 12.94 10.78 -1.26
N MET A 35 13.00 9.82 -2.17
CA MET A 35 12.22 9.84 -3.39
C MET A 35 10.96 9.01 -3.24
N ILE A 36 9.82 9.62 -3.58
CA ILE A 36 8.58 8.88 -3.79
C ILE A 36 8.70 8.20 -5.15
N ILE A 37 8.66 6.87 -5.16
CA ILE A 37 8.80 6.05 -6.36
C ILE A 37 7.49 5.38 -6.79
N GLY A 38 6.47 5.42 -5.95
CA GLY A 38 5.17 4.86 -6.29
C GLY A 38 4.05 5.46 -5.43
N HIS A 39 2.89 5.61 -6.05
CA HIS A 39 1.65 5.97 -5.37
C HIS A 39 0.51 5.12 -5.93
N GLY A 40 -0.31 4.58 -5.06
CA GLY A 40 -1.49 3.82 -5.42
C GLY A 40 -2.67 4.18 -4.52
N ILE A 41 -3.84 4.19 -5.13
CA ILE A 41 -5.10 4.41 -4.43
C ILE A 41 -6.11 3.36 -4.85
N ASP A 42 -6.93 2.95 -3.91
CA ASP A 42 -8.02 2.03 -4.14
C ASP A 42 -9.28 2.48 -3.40
N ILE A 43 -10.44 2.16 -3.96
CA ILE A 43 -11.76 2.42 -3.38
C ILE A 43 -12.66 1.22 -3.62
N GLU A 44 -13.36 0.78 -2.56
CA GLU A 44 -14.26 -0.36 -2.59
C GLU A 44 -15.58 -0.06 -1.90
N GLU A 45 -16.65 -0.66 -2.41
CA GLU A 45 -17.94 -0.66 -1.73
C GLU A 45 -17.95 -1.71 -0.61
N LEU A 46 -18.32 -1.33 0.60
CA LEU A 46 -18.46 -2.26 1.74
C LEU A 46 -19.45 -3.37 1.44
N SER A 47 -20.54 -3.05 0.73
CA SER A 47 -21.55 -4.03 0.29
C SER A 47 -20.98 -5.11 -0.65
N SER A 48 -20.01 -4.77 -1.48
CA SER A 48 -19.35 -5.72 -2.38
C SER A 48 -18.47 -6.71 -1.63
N ILE A 49 -17.69 -6.21 -0.68
CA ILE A 49 -16.86 -7.03 0.20
C ILE A 49 -17.72 -7.92 1.10
N GLN A 50 -18.81 -7.39 1.63
CA GLN A 50 -19.76 -8.16 2.43
C GLN A 50 -20.34 -9.33 1.63
N ARG A 51 -20.87 -9.07 0.42
CA ARG A 51 -21.41 -10.12 -0.46
C ARG A 51 -20.37 -11.18 -0.81
N ALA A 52 -19.11 -10.78 -1.07
CA ALA A 52 -18.03 -11.71 -1.37
C ALA A 52 -17.73 -12.61 -0.17
N TYR A 53 -17.70 -12.05 1.03
CA TYR A 53 -17.47 -12.78 2.27
C TYR A 53 -18.61 -13.73 2.61
N GLU A 54 -19.87 -13.29 2.49
CA GLU A 54 -21.07 -14.10 2.74
C GLU A 54 -21.17 -15.26 1.74
N LYS A 55 -20.84 -15.02 0.48
CA LYS A 55 -20.84 -16.07 -0.56
C LYS A 55 -19.76 -17.11 -0.32
N ASN A 56 -18.60 -16.72 0.21
CA ASN A 56 -17.49 -17.62 0.45
C ASN A 56 -16.59 -17.13 1.59
N ALA A 57 -16.76 -17.70 2.77
CA ALA A 57 -15.93 -17.35 3.94
C ALA A 57 -14.41 -17.54 3.71
N ARG A 58 -14.01 -18.40 2.74
CA ARG A 58 -12.60 -18.55 2.36
C ARG A 58 -12.03 -17.31 1.69
N PHE A 59 -12.89 -16.41 1.19
CA PHE A 59 -12.46 -15.12 0.63
C PHE A 59 -11.63 -14.34 1.63
N ALA A 60 -12.12 -14.15 2.86
CA ALA A 60 -11.40 -13.45 3.91
C ALA A 60 -10.04 -14.11 4.23
N LYS A 61 -9.97 -15.44 4.27
CA LYS A 61 -8.71 -16.18 4.48
C LYS A 61 -7.70 -16.03 3.34
N LYS A 62 -8.15 -15.77 2.11
CA LYS A 62 -7.24 -15.46 0.99
C LYS A 62 -6.64 -14.06 1.10
N VAL A 63 -7.39 -13.12 1.68
CA VAL A 63 -7.01 -11.72 1.81
C VAL A 63 -6.14 -11.49 3.05
N LEU A 64 -6.53 -12.07 4.18
CA LEU A 64 -5.94 -11.79 5.50
C LEU A 64 -4.81 -12.78 5.81
N THR A 65 -3.67 -12.26 6.29
CA THR A 65 -2.62 -13.08 6.91
C THR A 65 -3.10 -13.64 8.25
N ASP A 66 -2.36 -14.57 8.83
CA ASP A 66 -2.74 -15.17 10.11
C ASP A 66 -2.93 -14.13 11.23
N LYS A 67 -2.05 -13.12 11.31
CA LYS A 67 -2.18 -12.06 12.32
C LYS A 67 -3.36 -11.13 12.05
N GLU A 68 -3.61 -10.79 10.79
CA GLU A 68 -4.79 -10.02 10.41
C GLU A 68 -6.07 -10.82 10.69
N TRP A 69 -6.04 -12.15 10.47
CA TRP A 69 -7.15 -13.05 10.75
C TRP A 69 -7.50 -13.10 12.24
N LEU A 70 -6.51 -13.17 13.13
CA LEU A 70 -6.76 -13.15 14.57
C LEU A 70 -7.56 -11.89 14.97
N ARG A 71 -7.15 -10.73 14.47
CA ARG A 71 -7.90 -9.49 14.74
C ARG A 71 -9.28 -9.48 14.11
N PHE A 72 -9.41 -10.03 12.90
CA PHE A 72 -10.69 -10.14 12.20
C PHE A 72 -11.72 -11.00 12.96
N GLU A 73 -11.28 -12.06 13.62
CA GLU A 73 -12.16 -12.93 14.40
C GLU A 73 -12.72 -12.26 15.65
N GLU A 74 -12.00 -11.33 16.24
CA GLU A 74 -12.47 -10.54 17.38
C GLU A 74 -13.55 -9.51 17.03
N LEU A 75 -13.69 -9.20 15.74
CA LEU A 75 -14.62 -8.19 15.26
C LEU A 75 -15.97 -8.81 14.87
N SER A 76 -17.03 -8.01 14.98
CA SER A 76 -18.38 -8.41 14.61
C SER A 76 -19.12 -7.31 13.84
N GLY A 77 -20.20 -7.71 13.17
CA GLY A 77 -21.09 -6.80 12.44
C GLY A 77 -20.35 -5.93 11.43
N LYS A 78 -20.72 -4.66 11.36
CA LYS A 78 -20.18 -3.69 10.40
C LYS A 78 -18.65 -3.55 10.49
N ARG A 79 -18.11 -3.50 11.72
CA ARG A 79 -16.65 -3.36 11.93
C ARG A 79 -15.85 -4.50 11.32
N LYS A 80 -16.40 -5.70 11.29
CA LYS A 80 -15.76 -6.87 10.66
C LYS A 80 -15.61 -6.67 9.16
N ILE A 81 -16.65 -6.16 8.52
CA ILE A 81 -16.64 -5.87 7.06
C ILE A 81 -15.73 -4.69 6.74
N GLU A 82 -15.80 -3.61 7.51
CA GLU A 82 -14.91 -2.44 7.36
C GLU A 82 -13.43 -2.83 7.48
N TYR A 83 -13.10 -3.70 8.43
CA TYR A 83 -11.75 -4.21 8.60
C TYR A 83 -11.28 -5.00 7.38
N LEU A 84 -12.08 -5.97 6.91
CA LEU A 84 -11.75 -6.79 5.74
C LEU A 84 -11.60 -5.93 4.49
N ALA A 85 -12.54 -5.00 4.27
CA ALA A 85 -12.50 -4.07 3.15
C ALA A 85 -11.27 -3.15 3.21
N GLY A 86 -10.92 -2.65 4.39
CA GLY A 86 -9.72 -1.83 4.57
C GLY A 86 -8.42 -2.60 4.26
N ARG A 87 -8.33 -3.89 4.63
CA ARG A 87 -7.17 -4.74 4.30
C ARG A 87 -7.12 -5.06 2.82
N TRP A 88 -8.24 -5.38 2.21
CA TRP A 88 -8.36 -5.56 0.77
C TRP A 88 -7.88 -4.32 0.02
N SER A 89 -8.51 -3.18 0.28
CA SER A 89 -8.24 -1.93 -0.42
C SER A 89 -6.77 -1.47 -0.25
N ALA A 90 -6.20 -1.62 0.95
CA ALA A 90 -4.80 -1.26 1.18
C ALA A 90 -3.81 -2.16 0.40
N LYS A 91 -4.09 -3.45 0.27
CA LYS A 91 -3.26 -4.39 -0.51
C LYS A 91 -3.39 -4.14 -2.01
N GLU A 92 -4.59 -3.79 -2.50
CA GLU A 92 -4.79 -3.34 -3.89
C GLU A 92 -4.06 -2.00 -4.15
N ALA A 93 -4.17 -1.02 -3.26
CA ALA A 93 -3.45 0.25 -3.37
C ALA A 93 -1.94 0.04 -3.41
N PHE A 94 -1.40 -0.87 -2.58
CA PHE A 94 0.02 -1.23 -2.61
C PHE A 94 0.42 -1.82 -3.96
N SER A 95 -0.38 -2.74 -4.51
CA SER A 95 -0.08 -3.35 -5.80
C SER A 95 -0.08 -2.34 -6.96
N LYS A 96 -0.98 -1.34 -6.88
CA LYS A 96 -1.01 -0.20 -7.81
C LYS A 96 0.22 0.69 -7.66
N ALA A 97 0.66 0.97 -6.43
CA ALA A 97 1.88 1.73 -6.16
C ALA A 97 3.14 1.04 -6.69
N MET A 98 3.19 -0.30 -6.61
CA MET A 98 4.26 -1.13 -7.19
C MET A 98 4.17 -1.24 -8.72
N GLY A 99 3.05 -0.89 -9.34
CA GLY A 99 2.81 -1.07 -10.77
C GLY A 99 2.68 -2.54 -11.22
N THR A 100 2.48 -3.47 -10.29
CA THR A 100 2.44 -4.91 -10.58
C THR A 100 1.02 -5.45 -10.73
N GLY A 101 0.06 -4.88 -10.03
CA GLY A 101 -1.27 -5.45 -9.84
C GLY A 101 -1.28 -6.68 -8.92
N ILE A 102 -2.43 -6.97 -8.29
CA ILE A 102 -2.65 -8.25 -7.61
C ILE A 102 -2.73 -9.36 -8.67
N GLY A 103 -1.97 -10.43 -8.43
CA GLY A 103 -1.83 -11.56 -9.37
C GLY A 103 -0.36 -11.99 -9.51
N LYS A 104 0.56 -11.03 -9.69
CA LYS A 104 1.99 -11.25 -9.48
C LYS A 104 2.36 -11.14 -8.00
N LEU A 105 1.61 -10.34 -7.25
CA LEU A 105 1.71 -10.15 -5.81
C LEU A 105 0.53 -10.85 -5.13
N SER A 106 0.81 -11.70 -4.17
CA SER A 106 -0.21 -12.34 -3.34
C SER A 106 -0.67 -11.40 -2.22
N PHE A 107 -1.94 -11.47 -1.84
CA PHE A 107 -2.42 -10.82 -0.60
C PHE A 107 -1.67 -11.25 0.65
N GLN A 108 -1.13 -12.49 0.66
CA GLN A 108 -0.36 -13.06 1.78
C GLN A 108 1.08 -12.54 1.86
N ASP A 109 1.58 -11.87 0.81
CA ASP A 109 2.88 -11.22 0.82
C ASP A 109 2.84 -9.87 1.56
N LEU A 110 1.64 -9.37 1.82
CA LEU A 110 1.35 -8.10 2.47
C LEU A 110 0.66 -8.33 3.81
N GLU A 111 1.18 -7.72 4.88
CA GLU A 111 0.55 -7.74 6.20
C GLU A 111 0.38 -6.33 6.73
N ILE A 112 -0.83 -5.99 7.16
CA ILE A 112 -1.18 -4.68 7.70
C ILE A 112 -1.66 -4.83 9.13
N LEU A 113 -0.90 -4.28 10.05
CA LEU A 113 -1.25 -4.25 11.47
C LEU A 113 -1.60 -2.82 11.90
N ASN A 114 -2.08 -2.67 13.12
CA ASN A 114 -2.30 -1.38 13.73
C ASN A 114 -1.26 -1.14 14.82
N ASN A 115 -0.69 0.05 14.87
CA ASN A 115 0.21 0.45 15.95
C ASN A 115 -0.57 0.76 17.24
N GLU A 116 0.13 1.11 18.31
CA GLU A 116 -0.46 1.43 19.62
C GLU A 116 -1.46 2.59 19.58
N ARG A 117 -1.35 3.48 18.59
CA ARG A 117 -2.29 4.60 18.36
C ARG A 117 -3.47 4.22 17.45
N GLY A 118 -3.54 2.95 17.01
CA GLY A 118 -4.58 2.46 16.11
C GLY A 118 -4.34 2.76 14.63
N ALA A 119 -3.25 3.41 14.25
CA ALA A 119 -2.94 3.71 12.85
C ALA A 119 -2.46 2.46 12.11
N PRO A 120 -2.98 2.18 10.89
CA PRO A 120 -2.57 1.05 10.10
C PRO A 120 -1.18 1.27 9.49
N TYR A 121 -0.38 0.19 9.41
CA TYR A 121 0.92 0.19 8.76
C TYR A 121 1.22 -1.19 8.16
N PHE A 122 2.07 -1.23 7.14
CA PHE A 122 2.58 -2.49 6.60
C PHE A 122 3.65 -3.06 7.51
N SER A 123 3.34 -4.17 8.20
CA SER A 123 4.30 -4.94 8.99
C SER A 123 5.12 -5.90 8.12
N LYS A 124 4.60 -6.24 6.92
CA LYS A 124 5.28 -7.06 5.91
C LYS A 124 4.93 -6.56 4.53
N SER A 125 5.95 -6.36 3.70
CA SER A 125 5.80 -6.10 2.26
C SER A 125 7.07 -6.53 1.51
N PRO A 126 7.01 -6.80 0.20
CA PRO A 126 8.18 -7.10 -0.62
C PRO A 126 8.99 -5.85 -1.00
N PHE A 127 8.52 -4.67 -0.64
CA PHE A 127 9.22 -3.41 -0.88
C PHE A 127 10.21 -3.11 0.23
N SER A 128 11.49 -2.86 -0.12
CA SER A 128 12.57 -2.62 0.86
C SER A 128 12.58 -1.20 1.44
N GLY A 129 11.86 -0.26 0.80
CA GLY A 129 11.74 1.12 1.26
C GLY A 129 10.64 1.31 2.30
N LYS A 130 10.31 2.58 2.56
CA LYS A 130 9.24 2.95 3.47
C LYS A 130 7.90 2.93 2.76
N VAL A 131 6.92 2.31 3.38
CA VAL A 131 5.53 2.27 2.90
C VAL A 131 4.67 3.13 3.81
N TRP A 132 4.08 4.16 3.24
CA TRP A 132 3.09 5.00 3.91
C TRP A 132 1.70 4.51 3.57
N LEU A 133 0.81 4.45 4.56
CA LEU A 133 -0.55 3.95 4.40
C LEU A 133 -1.53 4.88 5.09
N SER A 134 -2.62 5.18 4.40
CA SER A 134 -3.81 5.81 4.96
C SER A 134 -5.04 5.04 4.51
N ILE A 135 -5.97 4.80 5.44
CA ILE A 135 -7.26 4.17 5.17
C ILE A 135 -8.36 5.06 5.72
N SER A 136 -9.36 5.34 4.90
CA SER A 136 -10.56 6.07 5.30
C SER A 136 -11.80 5.32 4.85
N HIS A 137 -12.89 5.44 5.60
CA HIS A 137 -14.16 4.82 5.24
C HIS A 137 -15.35 5.70 5.61
N THR A 138 -16.42 5.48 4.89
CA THR A 138 -17.77 5.99 5.17
C THR A 138 -18.68 4.81 5.51
N ASP A 139 -19.98 5.05 5.55
CA ASP A 139 -20.96 3.96 5.71
C ASP A 139 -21.05 3.03 4.48
N GLN A 140 -20.61 3.49 3.31
CA GLN A 140 -20.76 2.78 2.03
C GLN A 140 -19.43 2.36 1.41
N PHE A 141 -18.37 3.15 1.59
CA PHE A 141 -17.10 2.98 0.90
C PHE A 141 -15.93 2.92 1.87
N VAL A 142 -14.90 2.23 1.45
CA VAL A 142 -13.56 2.30 2.03
C VAL A 142 -12.58 2.71 0.94
N THR A 143 -11.61 3.52 1.28
CA THR A 143 -10.48 3.88 0.40
C THR A 143 -9.17 3.71 1.12
N ALA A 144 -8.15 3.32 0.38
CA ALA A 144 -6.77 3.27 0.87
C ALA A 144 -5.84 4.01 -0.08
N SER A 145 -4.86 4.70 0.49
CA SER A 145 -3.77 5.35 -0.25
C SER A 145 -2.44 4.81 0.26
N VAL A 146 -1.58 4.41 -0.67
CA VAL A 146 -0.23 3.91 -0.40
C VAL A 146 0.79 4.74 -1.16
N ILE A 147 1.84 5.16 -0.45
CA ILE A 147 3.00 5.85 -1.05
C ILE A 147 4.24 5.00 -0.74
N LEU A 148 5.05 4.75 -1.76
CA LEU A 148 6.33 4.05 -1.66
C LEU A 148 7.47 5.08 -1.71
N GLU A 149 8.28 5.08 -0.68
CA GLU A 149 9.43 5.98 -0.53
C GLU A 149 10.71 5.13 -0.49
N GLU A 150 11.65 5.43 -1.38
CA GLU A 150 12.91 4.71 -1.47
C GLU A 150 13.78 4.98 -0.23
N ASN A 151 14.40 3.92 0.33
CA ASN A 151 15.47 4.08 1.30
C ASN A 151 16.77 4.36 0.52
N HIS A 152 17.32 5.55 0.66
CA HIS A 152 18.71 5.76 0.25
C HIS A 152 19.62 5.12 1.30
N GLU A 153 19.98 3.85 1.08
CA GLU A 153 21.12 3.26 1.78
C GLU A 153 22.42 3.89 1.25
N ASN A 154 23.34 4.17 2.16
CA ASN A 154 24.68 4.70 1.89
C ASN A 154 25.54 3.67 1.18
#